data_03292a0db01e24caa5b20978386ab7d0
#
_entry.id   03292a0db01e24caa5b20978386ab7d0
#
_cell.length_a   1.000
_cell.length_b   1.000
_cell.length_c   1.000
_cell.angle_alpha   90.00
_cell.angle_beta   90.00
_cell.angle_gamma   90.00
#
_symmetry.space_group_name_H-M   'P 1'
#
loop_
_entity.id
_entity.type
_entity.pdbx_description
1 polymer ?
#
loop_
_entity_poly.entity_id
_entity_poly.type
_entity_poly.pdbx_seq_one_letter_code
_entity_poly.pdbx_strand_id
1 'polypeptide(L)'
;MANVIKLRKGLDINLKGKAAKQKFSVKAAAQYALVPDDFVGMTPKVVVREGDKVKAGDALFVNKKQTDVKFASPVSGVVQAVVRGDRRKVLRVVVEADKDQQYVDFGQKQVASLDGDAVVKALLEAGLFGYINQLPYAVSTTPDQKPRAVFVSALRDMPLAGDFEYELQGNEEDLQTGLTALSKVAPVYLGIGAKQTSKALTEAKDVEVNVFDGPCPAGNVGVQVNNIAPVNKGEVVWTVDPTAVIFFGRLFRTGKVDLRRLVAVAGSEITKPEYAEVLVGQPIADLLEGRLAAKNHVRIINGNPLTGRKATMDDFVGGHTSEITVIPEGDNVDEMLGWILPRTNDFSVSRSYFSWLFGKNKEYALDARVKGGERHMIMSGEYDKVLPMDIYAEYLIKAIIAGDIDRMEQLGIYEVAPEDFAVAEFVDSSKLELQHIVRQGLDMLRKENA
;
A
#
# COMPACT_ATOMS: atom_id res chain seq x y z
N MET A 1 24.77 -14.28 7.21
CA MET A 1 23.53 -15.09 7.09
C MET A 1 22.37 -14.13 7.34
N ALA A 2 21.33 -14.15 6.51
CA ALA A 2 20.14 -13.33 6.75
C ALA A 2 19.49 -13.71 8.09
N ASN A 3 19.01 -12.72 8.82
CA ASN A 3 18.28 -12.95 10.07
C ASN A 3 16.89 -13.52 9.74
N VAL A 4 16.47 -14.62 10.40
CA VAL A 4 15.17 -15.25 10.17
C VAL A 4 14.26 -14.99 11.35
N ILE A 5 13.17 -14.25 11.11
CA ILE A 5 12.16 -13.88 12.09
C ILE A 5 10.93 -14.77 11.88
N LYS A 6 10.63 -15.61 12.87
CA LYS A 6 9.48 -16.54 12.82
C LYS A 6 8.29 -15.92 13.54
N LEU A 7 7.21 -15.68 12.78
CA LEU A 7 5.95 -15.17 13.31
C LEU A 7 4.95 -16.33 13.43
N ARG A 8 4.30 -16.42 14.59
CA ARG A 8 3.31 -17.48 14.88
C ARG A 8 1.88 -16.97 14.85
N LYS A 9 1.69 -15.68 15.08
CA LYS A 9 0.39 -15.01 15.07
C LYS A 9 0.10 -14.54 13.65
N GLY A 10 -1.17 -14.51 13.27
CA GLY A 10 -1.61 -14.07 11.95
C GLY A 10 -2.71 -14.96 11.38
N LEU A 11 -3.19 -14.63 10.20
CA LEU A 11 -4.25 -15.37 9.52
C LEU A 11 -4.12 -15.25 8.00
N ASP A 12 -3.88 -16.36 7.33
CA ASP A 12 -3.98 -16.44 5.89
C ASP A 12 -5.44 -16.59 5.45
N ILE A 13 -5.91 -15.67 4.62
CA ILE A 13 -7.26 -15.67 4.07
C ILE A 13 -7.17 -16.05 2.59
N ASN A 14 -7.40 -17.30 2.28
CA ASN A 14 -7.28 -17.83 0.91
C ASN A 14 -8.47 -17.40 0.06
N LEU A 15 -8.36 -16.27 -0.63
CA LEU A 15 -9.37 -15.79 -1.56
C LEU A 15 -9.16 -16.36 -2.96
N LYS A 16 -10.28 -16.70 -3.62
CA LYS A 16 -10.29 -17.13 -5.02
C LYS A 16 -9.92 -15.98 -5.95
N GLY A 17 -9.13 -16.29 -6.99
CA GLY A 17 -8.82 -15.35 -8.05
C GLY A 17 -7.49 -14.65 -7.86
N LYS A 18 -6.50 -15.30 -7.25
CA LYS A 18 -5.11 -14.81 -7.22
C LYS A 18 -4.57 -14.71 -8.65
N ALA A 19 -3.87 -13.61 -8.95
CA ALA A 19 -3.28 -13.38 -10.27
C ALA A 19 -2.21 -14.42 -10.61
N ALA A 20 -2.36 -15.07 -11.76
CA ALA A 20 -1.34 -15.94 -12.32
C ALA A 20 -0.13 -15.11 -12.79
N LYS A 21 1.09 -15.67 -12.67
CA LYS A 21 2.34 -15.01 -13.11
C LYS A 21 2.41 -14.94 -14.65
N GLN A 22 1.46 -14.25 -15.24
CA GLN A 22 1.34 -13.97 -16.67
C GLN A 22 0.99 -12.50 -16.85
N LYS A 23 1.50 -11.89 -17.94
CA LYS A 23 1.21 -10.49 -18.27
C LYS A 23 0.21 -10.41 -19.41
N PHE A 24 -0.73 -9.50 -19.31
CA PHE A 24 -1.55 -9.08 -20.43
C PHE A 24 -1.25 -7.63 -20.82
N SER A 25 -1.48 -7.31 -22.09
CA SER A 25 -1.22 -5.97 -22.59
C SER A 25 -2.41 -5.06 -22.34
N VAL A 26 -2.14 -3.89 -21.78
CA VAL A 26 -3.09 -2.79 -21.67
C VAL A 26 -2.65 -1.69 -22.63
N LYS A 27 -3.59 -1.07 -23.34
CA LYS A 27 -3.29 0.06 -24.24
C LYS A 27 -2.88 1.27 -23.41
N ALA A 28 -1.99 2.09 -23.95
CA ALA A 28 -1.73 3.40 -23.38
C ALA A 28 -3.05 4.22 -23.34
N ALA A 29 -3.34 4.77 -22.17
CA ALA A 29 -4.54 5.58 -21.97
C ALA A 29 -4.38 6.96 -22.65
N ALA A 30 -5.50 7.55 -23.03
CA ALA A 30 -5.52 8.93 -23.47
C ALA A 30 -5.34 9.92 -22.30
N GLN A 31 -5.69 9.50 -21.09
CA GLN A 31 -5.67 10.34 -19.89
C GLN A 31 -5.08 9.59 -18.73
N TYR A 32 -4.37 10.31 -17.88
CA TYR A 32 -3.82 9.83 -16.62
C TYR A 32 -4.16 10.80 -15.49
N ALA A 33 -4.35 10.30 -14.28
CA ALA A 33 -4.61 11.18 -13.16
C ALA A 33 -3.73 10.86 -11.95
N LEU A 34 -3.22 11.89 -11.30
CA LEU A 34 -2.56 11.75 -10.01
C LEU A 34 -3.52 12.17 -8.89
N VAL A 35 -3.67 11.29 -7.90
CA VAL A 35 -4.63 11.41 -6.81
C VAL A 35 -3.90 11.80 -5.53
N PRO A 36 -4.16 13.01 -4.96
CA PRO A 36 -3.49 13.44 -3.73
C PRO A 36 -3.77 12.55 -2.51
N ASP A 37 -4.94 11.94 -2.43
CA ASP A 37 -5.34 11.07 -1.31
C ASP A 37 -4.53 9.77 -1.22
N ASP A 38 -3.75 9.43 -2.25
CA ASP A 38 -2.79 8.32 -2.19
C ASP A 38 -1.60 8.61 -1.26
N PHE A 39 -1.35 9.90 -0.97
CA PHE A 39 -0.25 10.38 -0.14
C PHE A 39 -0.80 10.88 1.20
N VAL A 40 -0.95 9.98 2.14
CA VAL A 40 -1.61 10.23 3.43
C VAL A 40 -0.86 11.30 4.23
N GLY A 41 -1.61 12.17 4.91
CA GLY A 41 -1.04 13.16 5.85
C GLY A 41 -0.50 14.43 5.22
N MET A 42 -0.49 14.56 3.89
CA MET A 42 -0.14 15.78 3.19
C MET A 42 -1.39 16.62 2.82
N THR A 43 -1.22 17.91 2.64
CA THR A 43 -2.26 18.82 2.13
C THR A 43 -1.84 19.29 0.74
N PRO A 44 -2.59 18.94 -0.33
CA PRO A 44 -2.18 19.28 -1.70
C PRO A 44 -2.34 20.77 -1.99
N LYS A 45 -1.33 21.36 -2.63
CA LYS A 45 -1.38 22.65 -3.31
C LYS A 45 -1.06 22.41 -4.77
N VAL A 46 -2.07 22.50 -5.63
CA VAL A 46 -1.90 22.37 -7.09
C VAL A 46 -1.06 23.52 -7.59
N VAL A 47 -0.08 23.20 -8.44
CA VAL A 47 0.87 24.16 -9.01
C VAL A 47 0.71 24.35 -10.52
N VAL A 48 -0.24 23.65 -11.12
CA VAL A 48 -0.61 23.71 -12.54
C VAL A 48 -2.05 24.21 -12.70
N ARG A 49 -2.41 24.64 -13.92
CA ARG A 49 -3.75 25.06 -14.30
C ARG A 49 -4.24 24.22 -15.48
N GLU A 50 -5.54 24.15 -15.68
CA GLU A 50 -6.13 23.58 -16.88
C GLU A 50 -5.61 24.29 -18.12
N GLY A 51 -5.19 23.53 -19.12
CA GLY A 51 -4.52 24.02 -20.34
C GLY A 51 -3.01 24.11 -20.27
N ASP A 52 -2.38 23.98 -19.11
CA ASP A 52 -0.92 23.98 -18.97
C ASP A 52 -0.31 22.72 -19.62
N LYS A 53 0.79 22.91 -20.35
CA LYS A 53 1.60 21.79 -20.86
C LYS A 53 2.57 21.32 -19.80
N VAL A 54 2.66 20.02 -19.60
CA VAL A 54 3.56 19.37 -18.64
C VAL A 54 4.35 18.25 -19.32
N LYS A 55 5.56 18.01 -18.82
CA LYS A 55 6.37 16.84 -19.14
C LYS A 55 6.21 15.77 -18.06
N ALA A 56 6.50 14.51 -18.38
CA ALA A 56 6.67 13.48 -17.37
C ALA A 56 7.80 13.90 -16.41
N GLY A 57 7.50 13.99 -15.10
CA GLY A 57 8.41 14.53 -14.10
C GLY A 57 8.13 15.96 -13.65
N ASP A 58 7.31 16.75 -14.37
CA ASP A 58 6.85 18.06 -13.88
C ASP A 58 5.91 17.90 -12.68
N ALA A 59 6.01 18.81 -11.72
CA ALA A 59 5.15 18.77 -10.53
C ALA A 59 3.70 19.16 -10.87
N LEU A 60 2.73 18.32 -10.54
CA LEU A 60 1.30 18.62 -10.64
C LEU A 60 0.77 19.30 -9.38
N PHE A 61 1.22 18.86 -8.23
CA PHE A 61 0.95 19.48 -6.94
C PHE A 61 2.12 19.29 -5.98
N VAL A 62 2.10 20.03 -4.90
CA VAL A 62 3.10 19.98 -3.83
C VAL A 62 2.41 19.88 -2.48
N ASN A 63 3.14 19.47 -1.45
CA ASN A 63 2.63 19.53 -0.08
C ASN A 63 2.58 21.02 0.35
N LYS A 64 1.38 21.51 0.73
CA LYS A 64 1.17 22.91 1.13
C LYS A 64 2.03 23.35 2.32
N LYS A 65 2.31 22.44 3.25
CA LYS A 65 3.12 22.71 4.45
C LYS A 65 4.62 22.67 4.16
N GLN A 66 5.04 21.91 3.14
CA GLN A 66 6.43 21.71 2.75
C GLN A 66 6.51 21.68 1.22
N THR A 67 6.64 22.84 0.60
CA THR A 67 6.50 23.02 -0.87
C THR A 67 7.58 22.36 -1.70
N ASP A 68 8.69 21.94 -1.07
CA ASP A 68 9.75 21.19 -1.72
C ASP A 68 9.35 19.73 -2.01
N VAL A 69 8.36 19.21 -1.25
CA VAL A 69 7.78 17.89 -1.51
C VAL A 69 6.80 18.01 -2.67
N LYS A 70 7.29 17.66 -3.85
CA LYS A 70 6.56 17.68 -5.13
C LYS A 70 6.01 16.29 -5.47
N PHE A 71 5.01 16.26 -6.36
CA PHE A 71 4.42 15.04 -6.90
C PHE A 71 4.39 15.14 -8.41
N ALA A 72 5.15 14.27 -9.06
CA ALA A 72 5.46 14.35 -10.48
C ALA A 72 4.33 13.80 -11.36
N SER A 73 4.12 14.44 -12.51
CA SER A 73 3.28 13.91 -13.57
C SER A 73 3.84 12.59 -14.11
N PRO A 74 3.02 11.54 -14.24
CA PRO A 74 3.44 10.27 -14.84
C PRO A 74 3.65 10.35 -16.34
N VAL A 75 3.07 11.34 -17.02
CA VAL A 75 3.07 11.51 -18.48
C VAL A 75 3.33 12.96 -18.88
N SER A 76 3.79 13.17 -20.11
CA SER A 76 3.72 14.47 -20.75
C SER A 76 2.38 14.68 -21.43
N GLY A 77 1.93 15.93 -21.48
CA GLY A 77 0.67 16.27 -22.13
C GLY A 77 0.12 17.61 -21.67
N VAL A 78 -1.21 17.74 -21.73
CA VAL A 78 -1.92 18.95 -21.31
C VAL A 78 -2.77 18.65 -20.07
N VAL A 79 -2.68 19.50 -19.06
CA VAL A 79 -3.56 19.39 -17.88
C VAL A 79 -4.99 19.64 -18.31
N GLN A 80 -5.80 18.58 -18.32
CA GLN A 80 -7.19 18.63 -18.78
C GLN A 80 -8.11 19.16 -17.70
N ALA A 81 -7.94 18.70 -16.45
CA ALA A 81 -8.80 19.08 -15.35
C ALA A 81 -8.11 19.01 -13.99
N VAL A 82 -8.49 19.92 -13.11
CA VAL A 82 -8.23 19.87 -11.67
C VAL A 82 -9.54 19.58 -10.96
N VAL A 83 -9.85 18.30 -10.77
CA VAL A 83 -11.13 17.87 -10.21
C VAL A 83 -11.15 18.17 -8.71
N ARG A 84 -12.22 18.83 -8.26
CA ARG A 84 -12.41 19.21 -6.87
C ARG A 84 -13.74 18.67 -6.34
N GLY A 85 -13.72 18.19 -5.13
CA GLY A 85 -14.92 17.78 -4.37
C GLY A 85 -15.36 18.84 -3.39
N ASP A 86 -16.06 18.38 -2.37
CA ASP A 86 -16.59 19.23 -1.29
C ASP A 86 -15.48 20.08 -0.64
N ARG A 87 -15.84 21.30 -0.23
CA ARG A 87 -14.95 22.28 0.39
C ARG A 87 -13.67 22.54 -0.44
N ARG A 88 -13.75 22.38 -1.77
CA ARG A 88 -12.65 22.56 -2.73
C ARG A 88 -11.49 21.57 -2.52
N LYS A 89 -11.70 20.43 -1.86
CA LYS A 89 -10.71 19.36 -1.75
C LYS A 89 -10.29 18.93 -3.15
N VAL A 90 -8.97 18.89 -3.41
CA VAL A 90 -8.45 18.38 -4.69
C VAL A 90 -8.59 16.86 -4.68
N LEU A 91 -9.38 16.33 -5.60
CA LEU A 91 -9.60 14.89 -5.76
C LEU A 91 -8.56 14.27 -6.70
N ARG A 92 -8.29 14.92 -7.83
CA ARG A 92 -7.32 14.45 -8.82
C ARG A 92 -6.91 15.57 -9.78
N VAL A 93 -5.72 15.45 -10.35
CA VAL A 93 -5.23 16.26 -11.46
C VAL A 93 -5.14 15.35 -12.67
N VAL A 94 -5.89 15.64 -13.72
CA VAL A 94 -5.97 14.84 -14.94
C VAL A 94 -5.12 15.45 -16.03
N VAL A 95 -4.29 14.64 -16.67
CA VAL A 95 -3.44 15.02 -17.80
C VAL A 95 -3.85 14.21 -19.03
N GLU A 96 -4.18 14.89 -20.13
CA GLU A 96 -4.34 14.28 -21.44
C GLU A 96 -2.95 14.03 -22.03
N ALA A 97 -2.63 12.77 -22.26
CA ALA A 97 -1.27 12.34 -22.59
C ALA A 97 -0.89 12.63 -24.05
N ASP A 98 0.32 13.11 -24.26
CA ASP A 98 0.92 13.18 -25.60
C ASP A 98 1.15 11.78 -26.16
N LYS A 99 1.10 11.63 -27.50
CA LYS A 99 1.49 10.39 -28.15
C LYS A 99 2.99 10.10 -28.00
N ASP A 100 3.81 11.14 -28.17
CA ASP A 100 5.26 11.08 -28.01
C ASP A 100 5.64 11.71 -26.67
N GLN A 101 5.97 10.86 -25.69
CA GLN A 101 6.22 11.28 -24.33
C GLN A 101 7.52 12.10 -24.19
N GLN A 102 7.42 13.24 -23.55
CA GLN A 102 8.54 14.12 -23.20
C GLN A 102 8.83 14.03 -21.70
N TYR A 103 10.10 13.98 -21.36
CA TYR A 103 10.54 13.84 -19.96
C TYR A 103 11.31 15.07 -19.52
N VAL A 104 11.19 15.39 -18.23
CA VAL A 104 12.15 16.28 -17.57
C VAL A 104 13.47 15.52 -17.42
N ASP A 105 14.57 16.12 -17.80
CA ASP A 105 15.90 15.55 -17.60
C ASP A 105 16.50 16.04 -16.28
N PHE A 106 16.59 15.14 -15.29
CA PHE A 106 17.21 15.40 -14.00
C PHE A 106 18.70 15.04 -13.97
N GLY A 107 19.22 14.51 -15.08
CA GLY A 107 20.58 14.01 -15.23
C GLY A 107 20.80 12.68 -14.53
N GLN A 108 21.53 11.78 -15.18
CA GLN A 108 21.96 10.52 -14.57
C GLN A 108 22.94 10.81 -13.42
N LYS A 109 22.81 10.10 -12.32
CA LYS A 109 23.67 10.27 -11.15
C LYS A 109 24.23 8.94 -10.68
N GLN A 110 25.55 8.88 -10.50
CA GLN A 110 26.19 7.71 -9.91
C GLN A 110 25.97 7.73 -8.38
N VAL A 111 25.08 6.87 -7.89
CA VAL A 111 24.71 6.82 -6.46
C VAL A 111 25.91 6.62 -5.54
N ALA A 112 26.93 5.88 -6.00
CA ALA A 112 28.14 5.65 -5.21
C ALA A 112 28.86 6.95 -4.78
N SER A 113 28.74 8.02 -5.57
CA SER A 113 29.39 9.31 -5.31
C SER A 113 28.51 10.31 -4.53
N LEU A 114 27.24 9.94 -4.24
CA LEU A 114 26.31 10.81 -3.53
C LEU A 114 26.36 10.57 -2.03
N ASP A 115 26.11 11.64 -1.27
CA ASP A 115 25.74 11.57 0.14
C ASP A 115 24.21 11.53 0.33
N GLY A 116 23.76 11.37 1.56
CA GLY A 116 22.34 11.26 1.87
C GLY A 116 21.55 12.51 1.53
N ASP A 117 22.11 13.70 1.77
CA ASP A 117 21.42 14.96 1.48
C ASP A 117 21.26 15.17 -0.04
N ALA A 118 22.25 14.77 -0.84
CA ALA A 118 22.15 14.81 -2.30
C ALA A 118 21.11 13.82 -2.84
N VAL A 119 20.97 12.65 -2.22
CA VAL A 119 19.91 11.69 -2.57
C VAL A 119 18.53 12.28 -2.27
N VAL A 120 18.31 12.79 -1.06
CA VAL A 120 17.04 13.43 -0.67
C VAL A 120 16.71 14.60 -1.62
N LYS A 121 17.69 15.45 -1.92
CA LYS A 121 17.52 16.58 -2.85
C LYS A 121 17.10 16.10 -4.25
N ALA A 122 17.72 15.05 -4.78
CA ALA A 122 17.37 14.52 -6.09
C ALA A 122 15.94 13.97 -6.12
N LEU A 123 15.50 13.27 -5.07
CA LEU A 123 14.12 12.75 -4.94
C LEU A 123 13.09 13.89 -4.82
N LEU A 124 13.42 14.98 -4.09
CA LEU A 124 12.58 16.17 -3.98
C LEU A 124 12.44 16.89 -5.32
N GLU A 125 13.55 17.10 -6.03
CA GLU A 125 13.57 17.74 -7.34
C GLU A 125 12.70 16.97 -8.35
N ALA A 126 12.83 15.64 -8.36
CA ALA A 126 12.11 14.74 -9.28
C ALA A 126 10.65 14.49 -8.87
N GLY A 127 10.18 14.98 -7.73
CA GLY A 127 8.81 14.76 -7.26
C GLY A 127 8.53 13.31 -6.82
N LEU A 128 9.56 12.56 -6.42
CA LEU A 128 9.47 11.19 -5.94
C LEU A 128 9.56 11.04 -4.42
N PHE A 129 10.01 12.09 -3.71
CA PHE A 129 10.16 12.05 -2.27
C PHE A 129 8.85 11.75 -1.53
N GLY A 130 7.70 12.18 -2.08
CA GLY A 130 6.38 11.94 -1.51
C GLY A 130 5.97 10.45 -1.43
N TYR A 131 6.70 9.55 -2.11
CA TYR A 131 6.50 8.09 -2.01
C TYR A 131 7.14 7.48 -0.75
N ILE A 132 7.87 8.26 0.02
CA ILE A 132 8.43 7.83 1.30
C ILE A 132 7.42 8.16 2.40
N ASN A 133 7.07 7.15 3.21
CA ASN A 133 6.25 7.31 4.39
C ASN A 133 7.11 7.26 5.65
N GLN A 134 6.54 7.63 6.79
CA GLN A 134 7.21 7.55 8.09
C GLN A 134 6.35 6.85 9.15
N LEU A 135 7.01 6.21 10.08
CA LEU A 135 6.48 5.90 11.40
C LEU A 135 7.23 6.76 12.43
N PRO A 136 6.56 7.24 13.47
CA PRO A 136 5.14 7.10 13.76
C PRO A 136 4.26 7.87 12.75
N TYR A 137 2.96 7.72 12.90
CA TYR A 137 1.87 8.36 12.17
C TYR A 137 1.45 7.71 10.84
N ALA A 138 2.28 6.87 10.21
CA ALA A 138 1.99 6.26 8.90
C ALA A 138 1.49 7.29 7.87
N VAL A 139 2.32 8.29 7.58
CA VAL A 139 2.05 9.40 6.67
C VAL A 139 3.23 9.63 5.75
N SER A 140 3.00 10.30 4.61
CA SER A 140 4.09 10.77 3.74
C SER A 140 5.01 11.69 4.55
N THR A 141 6.32 11.41 4.49
CA THR A 141 7.33 12.12 5.28
C THR A 141 7.68 13.49 4.70
N THR A 142 8.43 14.26 5.46
CA THR A 142 8.98 15.57 5.07
C THR A 142 10.49 15.56 5.28
N PRO A 143 11.28 16.37 4.51
CA PRO A 143 12.73 16.28 4.53
C PRO A 143 13.38 16.76 5.83
N ASP A 144 12.66 17.46 6.70
CA ASP A 144 13.06 17.82 8.05
C ASP A 144 13.01 16.64 9.04
N GLN A 145 12.24 15.60 8.73
CA GLN A 145 12.13 14.39 9.52
C GLN A 145 13.24 13.39 9.15
N LYS A 146 14.43 13.56 9.75
CA LYS A 146 15.55 12.64 9.48
C LYS A 146 15.29 11.25 10.06
N PRO A 147 15.39 10.18 9.27
CA PRO A 147 15.10 8.84 9.75
C PRO A 147 16.28 8.25 10.53
N ARG A 148 15.97 7.47 11.57
CA ARG A 148 16.94 6.58 12.24
C ARG A 148 17.29 5.39 11.33
N ALA A 149 16.34 4.90 10.56
CA ALA A 149 16.46 3.78 9.64
C ALA A 149 15.40 3.88 8.53
N VAL A 150 15.62 3.14 7.44
CA VAL A 150 14.67 2.98 6.34
C VAL A 150 14.25 1.51 6.26
N PHE A 151 12.95 1.25 6.17
CA PHE A 151 12.39 -0.09 6.04
C PHE A 151 11.72 -0.26 4.69
N VAL A 152 12.04 -1.37 4.02
CA VAL A 152 11.45 -1.76 2.73
C VAL A 152 10.92 -3.18 2.88
N SER A 153 9.62 -3.38 2.73
CA SER A 153 9.03 -4.72 2.74
C SER A 153 8.79 -5.22 1.32
N ALA A 154 9.56 -6.21 0.91
CA ALA A 154 9.38 -6.92 -0.37
C ALA A 154 8.42 -8.12 -0.25
N LEU A 155 7.93 -8.43 0.95
CA LEU A 155 6.91 -9.44 1.18
C LEU A 155 5.52 -8.80 1.09
N ARG A 156 4.70 -9.28 0.16
CA ARG A 156 3.27 -8.92 0.06
C ARG A 156 2.45 -10.17 0.31
N ASP A 157 1.83 -10.27 1.46
CA ASP A 157 1.09 -11.46 1.93
C ASP A 157 -0.39 -11.19 2.22
N MET A 158 -0.87 -9.97 1.99
CA MET A 158 -2.29 -9.67 2.05
C MET A 158 -3.09 -10.51 1.03
N PRO A 159 -4.35 -10.83 1.32
CA PRO A 159 -5.18 -11.60 0.40
C PRO A 159 -5.24 -10.98 -0.99
N LEU A 160 -4.96 -11.76 -2.03
CA LEU A 160 -4.91 -11.34 -3.44
C LEU A 160 -3.84 -10.31 -3.79
N ALA A 161 -2.93 -9.98 -2.89
CA ALA A 161 -1.84 -9.06 -3.15
C ALA A 161 -0.96 -9.52 -4.32
N GLY A 162 -0.42 -8.54 -5.05
CA GLY A 162 0.53 -8.77 -6.13
C GLY A 162 1.85 -9.36 -5.61
N ASP A 163 2.44 -10.29 -6.35
CA ASP A 163 3.73 -10.89 -6.01
C ASP A 163 4.87 -9.95 -6.44
N PHE A 164 5.56 -9.36 -5.47
CA PHE A 164 6.66 -8.45 -5.76
C PHE A 164 7.85 -9.13 -6.45
N GLU A 165 8.13 -10.39 -6.16
CA GLU A 165 9.20 -11.13 -6.84
C GLU A 165 8.93 -11.28 -8.35
N TYR A 166 7.64 -11.35 -8.74
CA TYR A 166 7.25 -11.32 -10.15
C TYR A 166 7.35 -9.91 -10.76
N GLU A 167 6.97 -8.87 -10.02
CA GLU A 167 7.12 -7.47 -10.44
C GLU A 167 8.60 -7.08 -10.64
N LEU A 168 9.47 -7.64 -9.80
CA LEU A 168 10.90 -7.35 -9.82
C LEU A 168 11.61 -7.80 -11.09
N GLN A 169 11.05 -8.78 -11.82
CA GLN A 169 11.69 -9.33 -13.02
C GLN A 169 11.95 -8.25 -14.07
N GLY A 170 13.22 -8.03 -14.39
CA GLY A 170 13.70 -7.00 -15.30
C GLY A 170 13.91 -5.61 -14.65
N ASN A 171 13.70 -5.49 -13.33
CA ASN A 171 13.89 -4.26 -12.56
C ASN A 171 14.95 -4.43 -11.43
N GLU A 172 15.72 -5.52 -11.46
CA GLU A 172 16.64 -5.91 -10.38
C GLU A 172 17.72 -4.84 -10.16
N GLU A 173 18.27 -4.27 -11.24
CA GLU A 173 19.26 -3.21 -11.16
C GLU A 173 18.67 -1.91 -10.64
N ASP A 174 17.43 -1.60 -10.99
CA ASP A 174 16.73 -0.42 -10.50
C ASP A 174 16.45 -0.54 -9.00
N LEU A 175 15.99 -1.72 -8.54
CA LEU A 175 15.81 -1.98 -7.13
C LEU A 175 17.14 -1.81 -6.36
N GLN A 176 18.22 -2.46 -6.82
CA GLN A 176 19.51 -2.36 -6.15
C GLN A 176 20.04 -0.92 -6.11
N THR A 177 19.89 -0.16 -7.20
CA THR A 177 20.30 1.24 -7.25
C THR A 177 19.51 2.10 -6.26
N GLY A 178 18.19 1.87 -6.17
CA GLY A 178 17.32 2.56 -5.21
C GLY A 178 17.66 2.21 -3.75
N LEU A 179 17.91 0.94 -3.45
CA LEU A 179 18.35 0.50 -2.11
C LEU A 179 19.69 1.13 -1.72
N THR A 180 20.67 1.13 -2.65
CA THR A 180 21.96 1.80 -2.44
C THR A 180 21.80 3.30 -2.22
N ALA A 181 20.85 3.97 -2.92
CA ALA A 181 20.56 5.38 -2.70
C ALA A 181 20.00 5.62 -1.29
N LEU A 182 19.03 4.82 -0.86
CA LEU A 182 18.43 4.94 0.48
C LEU A 182 19.47 4.65 1.59
N SER A 183 20.41 3.75 1.37
CA SER A 183 21.47 3.43 2.35
C SER A 183 22.44 4.60 2.60
N LYS A 184 22.49 5.60 1.70
CA LYS A 184 23.24 6.84 1.92
C LYS A 184 22.54 7.77 2.93
N VAL A 185 21.23 7.62 3.09
CA VAL A 185 20.44 8.44 4.02
C VAL A 185 20.46 7.87 5.43
N ALA A 186 20.19 6.56 5.57
CA ALA A 186 20.20 5.85 6.85
C ALA A 186 20.36 4.33 6.62
N PRO A 187 20.64 3.52 7.66
CA PRO A 187 20.62 2.06 7.57
C PRO A 187 19.30 1.56 6.99
N VAL A 188 19.38 0.63 6.01
CA VAL A 188 18.21 0.08 5.32
C VAL A 188 17.99 -1.36 5.74
N TYR A 189 16.76 -1.67 6.16
CA TYR A 189 16.28 -3.02 6.45
C TYR A 189 15.36 -3.48 5.32
N LEU A 190 15.71 -4.55 4.65
CA LEU A 190 14.92 -5.18 3.59
C LEU A 190 14.23 -6.43 4.15
N GLY A 191 12.91 -6.38 4.29
CA GLY A 191 12.10 -7.53 4.71
C GLY A 191 11.68 -8.38 3.51
N ILE A 192 12.01 -9.66 3.54
CA ILE A 192 11.61 -10.63 2.50
C ILE A 192 10.88 -11.81 3.12
N GLY A 193 10.09 -12.52 2.32
CA GLY A 193 9.42 -13.75 2.75
C GLY A 193 10.30 -14.98 2.61
N ALA A 194 10.13 -15.97 3.51
CA ALA A 194 10.90 -17.22 3.51
C ALA A 194 10.78 -18.04 2.20
N LYS A 195 9.77 -17.77 1.38
CA LYS A 195 9.53 -18.44 0.09
C LYS A 195 10.08 -17.68 -1.11
N GLN A 196 10.55 -16.46 -0.93
CA GLN A 196 11.15 -15.65 -1.99
C GLN A 196 12.59 -16.10 -2.23
N THR A 197 12.96 -16.30 -3.48
CA THR A 197 14.23 -16.92 -3.90
C THR A 197 15.07 -16.05 -4.83
N SER A 198 14.53 -14.91 -5.28
CA SER A 198 15.26 -13.98 -6.14
C SER A 198 16.57 -13.51 -5.49
N LYS A 199 17.67 -13.65 -6.21
CA LYS A 199 18.98 -13.18 -5.74
C LYS A 199 19.00 -11.66 -5.52
N ALA A 200 18.24 -10.90 -6.29
CA ALA A 200 18.13 -9.45 -6.10
C ALA A 200 17.53 -9.08 -4.73
N LEU A 201 16.79 -10.00 -4.09
CA LEU A 201 16.26 -9.84 -2.74
C LEU A 201 17.15 -10.49 -1.69
N THR A 202 17.53 -11.75 -1.89
CA THR A 202 18.27 -12.55 -0.90
C THR A 202 19.73 -12.14 -0.75
N GLU A 203 20.33 -11.58 -1.81
CA GLU A 203 21.72 -11.14 -1.89
C GLU A 203 21.81 -9.61 -2.13
N ALA A 204 20.77 -8.84 -1.77
CA ALA A 204 20.74 -7.38 -1.91
C ALA A 204 21.90 -6.74 -1.15
N LYS A 205 22.58 -5.77 -1.78
CA LYS A 205 23.74 -5.09 -1.23
C LYS A 205 23.35 -3.78 -0.54
N ASP A 206 24.23 -3.33 0.35
CA ASP A 206 24.07 -2.06 1.10
C ASP A 206 22.84 -2.01 2.01
N VAL A 207 22.26 -3.16 2.33
CA VAL A 207 21.08 -3.32 3.18
C VAL A 207 21.20 -4.53 4.08
N GLU A 208 20.47 -4.53 5.19
CA GLU A 208 20.32 -5.70 6.04
C GLU A 208 19.07 -6.48 5.61
N VAL A 209 19.25 -7.70 5.11
CA VAL A 209 18.16 -8.57 4.67
C VAL A 209 17.63 -9.36 5.86
N ASN A 210 16.32 -9.23 6.12
CA ASN A 210 15.60 -9.95 7.16
C ASN A 210 14.51 -10.83 6.54
N VAL A 211 14.48 -12.11 6.89
CA VAL A 211 13.55 -13.11 6.34
C VAL A 211 12.39 -13.30 7.31
N PHE A 212 11.18 -13.03 6.86
CA PHE A 212 9.96 -13.25 7.63
C PHE A 212 9.30 -14.57 7.25
N ASP A 213 9.09 -15.43 8.24
CA ASP A 213 8.46 -16.73 8.11
C ASP A 213 7.22 -16.80 9.02
N GLY A 214 6.06 -16.60 8.43
CA GLY A 214 4.80 -16.59 9.17
C GLY A 214 3.60 -16.28 8.27
N PRO A 215 2.37 -16.32 8.84
CA PRO A 215 1.15 -15.96 8.14
C PRO A 215 1.00 -14.44 7.99
N CYS A 216 0.07 -14.00 7.14
CA CYS A 216 -0.36 -12.61 7.04
C CYS A 216 -0.77 -12.05 8.43
N PRO A 217 -0.30 -10.87 8.84
CA PRO A 217 0.34 -9.79 8.07
C PRO A 217 1.88 -9.70 8.23
N ALA A 218 2.62 -10.78 8.05
CA ALA A 218 4.09 -10.78 8.13
C ALA A 218 4.74 -9.80 7.12
N GLY A 219 4.04 -9.50 6.02
CA GLY A 219 4.46 -8.58 4.98
C GLY A 219 4.24 -7.10 5.31
N ASN A 220 3.47 -6.77 6.33
CA ASN A 220 3.26 -5.37 6.70
C ASN A 220 4.55 -4.75 7.23
N VAL A 221 4.89 -3.58 6.71
CA VAL A 221 6.12 -2.90 7.13
C VAL A 221 6.10 -2.49 8.61
N GLY A 222 4.95 -2.15 9.17
CA GLY A 222 4.80 -1.88 10.61
C GLY A 222 5.13 -3.10 11.47
N VAL A 223 4.66 -4.29 11.07
CA VAL A 223 5.02 -5.57 11.72
C VAL A 223 6.52 -5.81 11.64
N GLN A 224 7.14 -5.55 10.49
CA GLN A 224 8.58 -5.73 10.31
C GLN A 224 9.39 -4.74 11.16
N VAL A 225 8.98 -3.48 11.21
CA VAL A 225 9.58 -2.45 12.08
C VAL A 225 9.50 -2.88 13.54
N ASN A 226 8.33 -3.30 14.04
CA ASN A 226 8.16 -3.74 15.42
C ASN A 226 9.08 -4.91 15.79
N ASN A 227 9.26 -5.87 14.88
CA ASN A 227 10.08 -7.06 15.14
C ASN A 227 11.59 -6.86 14.95
N ILE A 228 12.04 -5.83 14.20
CA ILE A 228 13.47 -5.55 13.96
C ILE A 228 13.96 -4.46 14.91
N ALA A 229 13.30 -3.30 14.88
CA ALA A 229 13.69 -2.11 15.64
C ALA A 229 12.47 -1.21 15.90
N PRO A 230 11.71 -1.47 16.98
CA PRO A 230 10.51 -0.72 17.35
C PRO A 230 10.76 0.79 17.45
N VAL A 231 9.75 1.58 17.14
CA VAL A 231 9.81 3.05 17.13
C VAL A 231 9.34 3.61 18.45
N ASN A 232 10.20 4.42 19.09
CA ASN A 232 9.87 5.09 20.34
C ASN A 232 9.47 6.56 20.12
N LYS A 233 8.93 7.20 21.15
CA LYS A 233 8.61 8.64 21.15
C LYS A 233 9.86 9.46 20.77
N GLY A 234 9.72 10.36 19.80
CA GLY A 234 10.80 11.21 19.32
C GLY A 234 11.71 10.58 18.26
N GLU A 235 11.51 9.30 17.92
CA GLU A 235 12.20 8.64 16.82
C GLU A 235 11.35 8.68 15.54
N VAL A 236 12.02 8.67 14.40
CA VAL A 236 11.39 8.55 13.08
C VAL A 236 12.10 7.46 12.29
N VAL A 237 11.33 6.60 11.67
CA VAL A 237 11.82 5.68 10.63
C VAL A 237 11.07 5.94 9.34
N TRP A 238 11.74 5.78 8.22
CA TRP A 238 11.07 5.83 6.92
C TRP A 238 10.64 4.44 6.48
N THR A 239 9.49 4.39 5.83
CA THR A 239 8.99 3.17 5.20
C THR A 239 8.77 3.43 3.72
N VAL A 240 9.24 2.53 2.86
CA VAL A 240 9.19 2.71 1.41
C VAL A 240 8.64 1.44 0.77
N ASP A 241 7.63 1.58 -0.08
CA ASP A 241 7.16 0.47 -0.92
C ASP A 241 8.28 0.05 -1.89
N PRO A 242 8.54 -1.24 -2.09
CA PRO A 242 9.65 -1.70 -2.93
C PRO A 242 9.49 -1.29 -4.41
N THR A 243 8.28 -1.06 -4.91
CA THR A 243 8.06 -0.48 -6.24
C THR A 243 8.53 0.98 -6.30
N ALA A 244 8.34 1.75 -5.22
CA ALA A 244 8.88 3.12 -5.15
C ALA A 244 10.41 3.13 -5.16
N VAL A 245 11.05 2.13 -4.53
CA VAL A 245 12.51 1.96 -4.60
C VAL A 245 12.96 1.74 -6.04
N ILE A 246 12.21 0.98 -6.85
CA ILE A 246 12.46 0.83 -8.29
C ILE A 246 12.37 2.18 -9.01
N PHE A 247 11.36 3.02 -8.69
CA PHE A 247 11.25 4.37 -9.29
C PHE A 247 12.45 5.24 -8.95
N PHE A 248 12.96 5.15 -7.71
CA PHE A 248 14.16 5.88 -7.30
C PHE A 248 15.39 5.41 -8.09
N GLY A 249 15.55 4.09 -8.24
CA GLY A 249 16.66 3.53 -9.01
C GLY A 249 16.62 3.96 -10.49
N ARG A 250 15.44 3.93 -11.12
CA ARG A 250 15.27 4.43 -12.50
C ARG A 250 15.64 5.90 -12.64
N LEU A 251 15.26 6.74 -11.68
CA LEU A 251 15.65 8.16 -11.67
C LEU A 251 17.17 8.30 -11.71
N PHE A 252 17.91 7.64 -10.82
CA PHE A 252 19.36 7.75 -10.75
C PHE A 252 20.06 7.20 -11.98
N ARG A 253 19.55 6.08 -12.53
CA ARG A 253 20.14 5.43 -13.71
C ARG A 253 19.83 6.13 -15.02
N THR A 254 18.64 6.68 -15.17
CA THR A 254 18.17 7.25 -16.46
C THR A 254 18.08 8.77 -16.46
N GLY A 255 18.07 9.41 -15.29
CA GLY A 255 17.81 10.86 -15.15
C GLY A 255 16.35 11.24 -15.39
N LYS A 256 15.41 10.30 -15.45
CA LYS A 256 14.01 10.53 -15.80
C LYS A 256 13.09 9.90 -14.76
N VAL A 257 11.92 10.51 -14.56
CA VAL A 257 10.84 9.90 -13.78
C VAL A 257 10.10 8.89 -14.66
N ASP A 258 10.11 7.64 -14.22
CA ASP A 258 9.38 6.54 -14.86
C ASP A 258 8.58 5.79 -13.80
N LEU A 259 7.27 6.02 -13.77
CA LEU A 259 6.33 5.45 -12.81
C LEU A 259 5.61 4.19 -13.34
N ARG A 260 6.22 3.47 -14.29
CA ARG A 260 5.71 2.16 -14.72
C ARG A 260 5.84 1.14 -13.62
N ARG A 261 4.78 0.39 -13.43
CA ARG A 261 4.69 -0.68 -12.44
C ARG A 261 3.89 -1.86 -12.96
N LEU A 262 4.06 -3.01 -12.35
CA LEU A 262 3.26 -4.19 -12.59
C LEU A 262 2.14 -4.25 -11.56
N VAL A 263 0.87 -4.31 -12.01
CA VAL A 263 -0.32 -4.37 -11.17
C VAL A 263 -1.01 -5.72 -11.37
N ALA A 264 -1.33 -6.41 -10.27
CA ALA A 264 -2.13 -7.62 -10.32
C ALA A 264 -3.61 -7.24 -10.52
N VAL A 265 -4.29 -7.87 -11.48
CA VAL A 265 -5.74 -7.81 -11.63
C VAL A 265 -6.29 -9.11 -11.10
N ALA A 266 -6.93 -9.07 -9.93
CA ALA A 266 -7.25 -10.24 -9.12
C ALA A 266 -8.71 -10.21 -8.63
N GLY A 267 -9.18 -11.32 -8.07
CA GLY A 267 -10.50 -11.46 -7.47
C GLY A 267 -11.39 -12.47 -8.19
N SER A 268 -12.42 -12.93 -7.47
CA SER A 268 -13.33 -13.98 -7.95
C SER A 268 -14.17 -13.56 -9.15
N GLU A 269 -14.33 -12.23 -9.35
CA GLU A 269 -15.11 -11.66 -10.45
C GLU A 269 -14.27 -11.28 -11.67
N ILE A 270 -13.00 -11.69 -11.69
CA ILE A 270 -12.11 -11.58 -12.86
C ILE A 270 -12.08 -12.91 -13.60
N THR A 271 -12.35 -12.90 -14.90
CA THR A 271 -12.36 -14.12 -15.75
C THR A 271 -10.99 -14.78 -15.83
N LYS A 272 -9.93 -13.97 -15.92
CA LYS A 272 -8.55 -14.40 -16.04
C LYS A 272 -7.66 -13.49 -15.19
N PRO A 273 -7.45 -13.82 -13.92
CA PRO A 273 -6.58 -13.05 -13.04
C PRO A 273 -5.12 -13.12 -13.52
N GLU A 274 -4.55 -11.96 -13.88
CA GLU A 274 -3.20 -11.82 -14.44
C GLU A 274 -2.63 -10.44 -14.08
N TYR A 275 -1.42 -10.16 -14.52
CA TYR A 275 -0.74 -8.89 -14.29
C TYR A 275 -0.78 -7.98 -15.51
N ALA A 276 -0.87 -6.68 -15.28
CA ALA A 276 -0.72 -5.63 -16.30
C ALA A 276 0.44 -4.71 -15.96
N GLU A 277 1.25 -4.36 -16.97
CA GLU A 277 2.20 -3.27 -16.85
C GLU A 277 1.48 -1.96 -17.17
N VAL A 278 1.47 -1.03 -16.22
CA VAL A 278 0.75 0.23 -16.30
C VAL A 278 1.60 1.38 -15.77
N LEU A 279 1.22 2.60 -16.12
CA LEU A 279 1.71 3.81 -15.45
C LEU A 279 0.81 4.15 -14.26
N VAL A 280 1.39 4.70 -13.20
CA VAL A 280 0.61 5.34 -12.13
C VAL A 280 -0.37 6.34 -12.75
N GLY A 281 -1.61 6.31 -12.30
CA GLY A 281 -2.65 7.19 -12.81
C GLY A 281 -3.36 6.68 -14.07
N GLN A 282 -3.12 5.47 -14.53
CA GLN A 282 -3.88 4.86 -15.63
C GLN A 282 -5.33 4.57 -15.20
N PRO A 283 -6.36 4.76 -16.07
CA PRO A 283 -7.74 4.43 -15.73
C PRO A 283 -7.92 2.95 -15.34
N ILE A 284 -8.66 2.68 -14.27
CA ILE A 284 -9.00 1.30 -13.85
C ILE A 284 -9.82 0.60 -14.93
N ALA A 285 -10.67 1.33 -15.66
CA ALA A 285 -11.45 0.80 -16.76
C ALA A 285 -10.59 0.06 -17.80
N ASP A 286 -9.40 0.59 -18.12
CA ASP A 286 -8.51 -0.02 -19.13
C ASP A 286 -8.00 -1.40 -18.70
N LEU A 287 -7.84 -1.61 -17.38
CA LEU A 287 -7.39 -2.88 -16.82
C LEU A 287 -8.52 -3.91 -16.76
N LEU A 288 -9.76 -3.45 -16.61
CA LEU A 288 -10.94 -4.30 -16.40
C LEU A 288 -11.76 -4.53 -17.68
N GLU A 289 -11.47 -3.84 -18.78
CA GLU A 289 -12.20 -3.98 -20.05
C GLU A 289 -12.21 -5.44 -20.52
N GLY A 290 -13.40 -6.01 -20.67
CA GLY A 290 -13.61 -7.39 -21.14
C GLY A 290 -13.14 -8.48 -20.17
N ARG A 291 -12.79 -8.13 -18.93
CA ARG A 291 -12.23 -9.07 -17.94
C ARG A 291 -13.17 -9.40 -16.78
N LEU A 292 -14.26 -8.70 -16.63
CA LEU A 292 -15.24 -8.99 -15.60
C LEU A 292 -16.02 -10.28 -15.91
N ALA A 293 -16.07 -11.19 -14.94
CA ALA A 293 -16.75 -12.48 -15.07
C ALA A 293 -18.28 -12.33 -15.02
N ALA A 294 -18.76 -11.43 -14.16
CA ALA A 294 -20.17 -11.14 -13.98
C ALA A 294 -20.55 -9.82 -14.65
N LYS A 295 -21.74 -9.78 -15.24
CA LYS A 295 -22.38 -8.51 -15.64
C LYS A 295 -23.08 -7.83 -14.45
N ASN A 296 -22.94 -8.40 -13.27
CA ASN A 296 -23.66 -8.03 -12.06
C ASN A 296 -22.85 -7.06 -11.21
N HIS A 297 -23.48 -6.60 -10.16
CA HIS A 297 -22.94 -5.68 -9.18
C HIS A 297 -21.70 -6.23 -8.49
N VAL A 298 -20.56 -5.60 -8.75
CA VAL A 298 -19.25 -5.98 -8.23
C VAL A 298 -18.62 -4.85 -7.43
N ARG A 299 -17.82 -5.20 -6.46
CA ARG A 299 -16.96 -4.30 -5.72
C ARG A 299 -15.59 -4.26 -6.38
N ILE A 300 -15.26 -3.12 -6.99
CA ILE A 300 -13.91 -2.82 -7.44
C ILE A 300 -13.13 -2.20 -6.29
N ILE A 301 -11.92 -2.67 -6.05
CA ILE A 301 -11.05 -2.22 -4.98
C ILE A 301 -9.70 -1.85 -5.58
N ASN A 302 -9.26 -0.62 -5.33
CA ASN A 302 -7.90 -0.17 -5.63
C ASN A 302 -7.01 -0.60 -4.46
N GLY A 303 -6.30 -1.71 -4.63
CA GLY A 303 -5.58 -2.44 -3.61
C GLY A 303 -6.18 -3.82 -3.28
N ASN A 304 -5.76 -4.42 -2.17
CA ASN A 304 -6.27 -5.69 -1.67
C ASN A 304 -7.59 -5.54 -0.90
N PRO A 305 -8.33 -6.65 -0.65
CA PRO A 305 -9.63 -6.58 -0.01
C PRO A 305 -9.65 -6.08 1.43
N LEU A 306 -8.50 -6.07 2.14
CA LEU A 306 -8.43 -5.69 3.55
C LEU A 306 -8.04 -4.23 3.76
N THR A 307 -7.13 -3.70 2.94
CA THR A 307 -6.59 -2.34 3.11
C THR A 307 -6.86 -1.41 1.93
N GLY A 308 -7.38 -1.96 0.83
CA GLY A 308 -7.67 -1.20 -0.38
C GLY A 308 -8.89 -0.28 -0.25
N ARG A 309 -9.02 0.64 -1.20
CA ARG A 309 -10.13 1.60 -1.25
C ARG A 309 -11.16 1.17 -2.30
N LYS A 310 -12.44 1.34 -1.99
CA LYS A 310 -13.51 1.20 -2.99
C LYS A 310 -13.23 2.11 -4.17
N ALA A 311 -13.31 1.56 -5.36
CA ALA A 311 -13.11 2.26 -6.62
C ALA A 311 -14.27 2.00 -7.59
N THR A 312 -14.29 2.79 -8.64
CA THR A 312 -15.22 2.70 -9.78
C THR A 312 -14.43 2.57 -11.08
N MET A 313 -15.13 2.35 -12.19
CA MET A 313 -14.50 2.34 -13.53
C MET A 313 -13.92 3.71 -13.93
N ASP A 314 -14.39 4.80 -13.30
CA ASP A 314 -13.95 6.17 -13.57
C ASP A 314 -12.73 6.59 -12.73
N ASP A 315 -12.25 5.68 -11.87
CA ASP A 315 -11.08 5.94 -11.02
C ASP A 315 -9.79 5.48 -11.70
N PHE A 316 -8.67 5.79 -11.06
CA PHE A 316 -7.33 5.62 -11.61
C PHE A 316 -6.45 4.76 -10.68
N VAL A 317 -5.48 4.09 -11.26
CA VAL A 317 -4.47 3.33 -10.50
C VAL A 317 -3.69 4.29 -9.61
N GLY A 318 -3.71 4.05 -8.33
CA GLY A 318 -3.08 4.91 -7.32
C GLY A 318 -1.55 4.83 -7.32
N GLY A 319 -0.92 5.79 -6.67
CA GLY A 319 0.53 5.88 -6.54
C GLY A 319 1.18 4.68 -5.84
N HIS A 320 0.46 4.03 -4.93
CA HIS A 320 0.94 2.87 -4.16
C HIS A 320 0.22 1.56 -4.52
N THR A 321 -0.61 1.54 -5.57
CA THR A 321 -1.45 0.39 -5.93
C THR A 321 -0.62 -0.74 -6.52
N SER A 322 -0.59 -1.90 -5.91
CA SER A 322 0.04 -3.12 -6.40
C SER A 322 -0.95 -4.13 -7.00
N GLU A 323 -2.23 -3.98 -6.69
CA GLU A 323 -3.31 -4.80 -7.24
C GLU A 323 -4.60 -3.99 -7.42
N ILE A 324 -5.42 -4.43 -8.37
CA ILE A 324 -6.84 -4.08 -8.49
C ILE A 324 -7.63 -5.35 -8.24
N THR A 325 -8.48 -5.32 -7.23
CA THR A 325 -9.24 -6.50 -6.80
C THR A 325 -10.72 -6.31 -7.14
N VAL A 326 -11.35 -7.38 -7.68
CA VAL A 326 -12.80 -7.35 -7.98
C VAL A 326 -13.46 -8.56 -7.33
N ILE A 327 -14.40 -8.29 -6.43
CA ILE A 327 -15.16 -9.28 -5.67
C ILE A 327 -16.68 -9.02 -5.81
N PRO A 328 -17.56 -9.97 -5.45
CA PRO A 328 -19.01 -9.71 -5.43
C PRO A 328 -19.34 -8.57 -4.45
N GLU A 329 -20.29 -7.69 -4.82
CA GLU A 329 -20.81 -6.67 -3.87
C GLU A 329 -21.61 -7.31 -2.73
N GLY A 330 -22.29 -8.43 -2.99
CA GLY A 330 -22.99 -9.20 -1.97
C GLY A 330 -24.51 -9.11 -2.05
N ASP A 331 -25.08 -9.07 -3.26
CA ASP A 331 -26.52 -9.00 -3.48
C ASP A 331 -27.25 -10.30 -3.15
N ASN A 332 -26.54 -11.43 -3.15
CA ASN A 332 -27.10 -12.74 -2.83
C ASN A 332 -27.11 -12.96 -1.31
N VAL A 333 -28.27 -12.78 -0.69
CA VAL A 333 -28.48 -12.97 0.75
C VAL A 333 -29.36 -14.19 0.99
N ASP A 334 -28.83 -15.17 1.75
CA ASP A 334 -29.64 -16.28 2.28
C ASP A 334 -30.45 -15.74 3.48
N GLU A 335 -31.67 -15.27 3.21
CA GLU A 335 -32.47 -14.56 4.24
C GLU A 335 -33.20 -15.52 5.17
N MET A 336 -33.80 -16.58 4.62
CA MET A 336 -34.62 -17.51 5.41
C MET A 336 -33.77 -18.66 5.95
N LEU A 337 -33.61 -18.74 7.30
CA LEU A 337 -32.86 -19.76 8.01
C LEU A 337 -31.38 -19.88 7.61
N GLY A 338 -30.80 -18.87 6.98
CA GLY A 338 -29.41 -18.87 6.51
C GLY A 338 -28.38 -19.10 7.63
N TRP A 339 -28.72 -18.82 8.88
CA TRP A 339 -27.87 -19.07 10.05
C TRP A 339 -27.77 -20.57 10.43
N ILE A 340 -28.70 -21.45 9.99
CA ILE A 340 -28.66 -22.88 10.22
C ILE A 340 -27.88 -23.63 9.12
N LEU A 341 -27.71 -23.00 7.95
CA LEU A 341 -27.02 -23.61 6.82
C LEU A 341 -25.58 -24.01 7.18
N PRO A 342 -25.05 -25.13 6.65
CA PRO A 342 -23.70 -25.60 6.93
C PRO A 342 -22.58 -24.64 6.42
N ARG A 343 -22.92 -23.69 5.57
CA ARG A 343 -22.06 -22.61 5.03
C ARG A 343 -20.66 -23.11 4.64
N THR A 344 -20.63 -24.16 3.85
CA THR A 344 -19.40 -24.80 3.41
C THR A 344 -18.50 -23.91 2.55
N ASN A 345 -19.06 -22.84 1.97
CA ASN A 345 -18.37 -21.89 1.11
C ASN A 345 -18.01 -20.58 1.79
N ASP A 346 -18.36 -20.40 3.06
CA ASP A 346 -18.00 -19.23 3.85
C ASP A 346 -16.71 -19.47 4.64
N PHE A 347 -15.85 -18.47 4.72
CA PHE A 347 -14.65 -18.52 5.55
C PHE A 347 -15.03 -18.51 7.04
N SER A 348 -14.43 -19.36 7.85
CA SER A 348 -14.72 -19.47 9.28
C SER A 348 -13.46 -19.34 10.12
N VAL A 349 -13.32 -18.26 10.84
CA VAL A 349 -12.23 -18.02 11.81
C VAL A 349 -12.41 -18.91 13.04
N SER A 350 -13.65 -19.01 13.57
CA SER A 350 -13.99 -19.68 14.83
C SER A 350 -14.48 -21.12 14.65
N ARG A 351 -14.39 -21.66 13.42
CA ARG A 351 -14.95 -22.97 13.04
C ARG A 351 -16.47 -23.08 13.23
N SER A 352 -17.19 -21.96 13.22
CA SER A 352 -18.65 -21.93 13.28
C SER A 352 -19.32 -22.49 12.04
N TYR A 353 -18.62 -22.54 10.91
CA TYR A 353 -19.10 -23.11 9.64
C TYR A 353 -18.32 -24.38 9.32
N PHE A 354 -18.96 -25.34 8.65
CA PHE A 354 -18.31 -26.60 8.29
C PHE A 354 -17.26 -26.50 7.18
N SER A 355 -17.00 -25.29 6.64
CA SER A 355 -15.96 -25.06 5.65
C SER A 355 -14.57 -25.51 6.10
N TRP A 356 -14.26 -25.51 7.40
CA TRP A 356 -12.98 -25.96 7.95
C TRP A 356 -12.68 -27.45 7.70
N LEU A 357 -13.71 -28.27 7.43
CA LEU A 357 -13.56 -29.72 7.09
C LEU A 357 -12.85 -29.90 5.74
N PHE A 358 -12.87 -28.92 4.83
CA PHE A 358 -12.24 -29.01 3.52
C PHE A 358 -10.75 -28.66 3.52
N GLY A 359 -10.17 -28.40 4.69
CA GLY A 359 -8.75 -28.16 4.86
C GLY A 359 -8.31 -26.71 4.61
N LYS A 360 -7.03 -26.45 4.89
CA LYS A 360 -6.46 -25.09 4.84
C LYS A 360 -6.26 -24.52 3.43
N ASN A 361 -6.28 -25.37 2.40
CA ASN A 361 -6.01 -24.96 1.01
C ASN A 361 -7.28 -24.57 0.24
N LYS A 362 -8.45 -24.62 0.90
CA LYS A 362 -9.70 -24.19 0.26
C LYS A 362 -9.67 -22.71 -0.01
N GLU A 363 -9.99 -22.32 -1.23
CA GLU A 363 -10.18 -20.93 -1.63
C GLU A 363 -11.65 -20.52 -1.52
N TYR A 364 -11.86 -19.24 -1.14
CA TYR A 364 -13.18 -18.69 -0.88
C TYR A 364 -13.46 -17.50 -1.79
N ALA A 365 -14.67 -17.43 -2.34
CA ALA A 365 -15.19 -16.24 -3.01
C ALA A 365 -16.02 -15.44 -2.00
N LEU A 366 -15.36 -14.57 -1.24
CA LEU A 366 -16.02 -13.71 -0.27
C LEU A 366 -16.58 -12.46 -0.95
N ASP A 367 -17.71 -11.99 -0.43
CA ASP A 367 -18.35 -10.73 -0.85
C ASP A 367 -17.96 -9.55 0.04
N ALA A 368 -18.36 -8.34 -0.36
CA ALA A 368 -18.02 -7.10 0.34
C ALA A 368 -18.93 -6.80 1.56
N ARG A 369 -19.83 -7.72 1.96
CA ARG A 369 -20.74 -7.48 3.07
C ARG A 369 -20.06 -7.65 4.41
N VAL A 370 -20.40 -6.76 5.34
CA VAL A 370 -20.15 -7.00 6.77
C VAL A 370 -21.14 -8.04 7.26
N LYS A 371 -20.63 -9.23 7.65
CA LYS A 371 -21.46 -10.33 8.16
C LYS A 371 -21.66 -10.17 9.67
N GLY A 372 -22.60 -9.34 10.05
CA GLY A 372 -22.93 -8.98 11.44
C GLY A 372 -23.27 -7.50 11.55
N GLY A 373 -23.57 -7.05 12.77
CA GLY A 373 -23.80 -5.64 13.09
C GLY A 373 -22.67 -5.10 13.95
N GLU A 374 -22.38 -3.82 13.80
CA GLU A 374 -21.47 -3.10 14.69
C GLU A 374 -21.97 -3.14 16.14
N ARG A 375 -21.07 -3.38 17.07
CA ARG A 375 -21.34 -3.48 18.50
C ARG A 375 -20.28 -2.71 19.29
N HIS A 376 -20.55 -2.48 20.54
CA HIS A 376 -19.52 -1.98 21.45
C HIS A 376 -18.36 -2.96 21.53
N MET A 377 -17.13 -2.42 21.61
CA MET A 377 -15.92 -3.21 21.67
C MET A 377 -15.93 -4.18 22.87
N ILE A 378 -15.66 -5.44 22.58
CA ILE A 378 -15.50 -6.50 23.57
C ILE A 378 -14.01 -6.89 23.64
N MET A 379 -13.48 -7.07 24.84
CA MET A 379 -12.13 -7.63 25.05
C MET A 379 -12.20 -9.15 24.81
N SER A 380 -11.99 -9.56 23.58
CA SER A 380 -12.17 -10.95 23.13
C SER A 380 -10.88 -11.76 23.12
N GLY A 381 -9.71 -11.10 23.12
CA GLY A 381 -8.40 -11.71 22.89
C GLY A 381 -8.19 -12.20 21.45
N GLU A 382 -9.07 -11.84 20.53
CA GLU A 382 -8.94 -12.25 19.11
C GLU A 382 -7.83 -11.49 18.39
N TYR A 383 -7.60 -10.21 18.72
CA TYR A 383 -6.56 -9.41 18.07
C TYR A 383 -5.16 -9.97 18.34
N ASP A 384 -4.92 -10.45 19.57
CA ASP A 384 -3.64 -11.04 19.98
C ASP A 384 -3.29 -12.33 19.20
N LYS A 385 -4.27 -12.98 18.60
CA LYS A 385 -4.05 -14.20 17.81
C LYS A 385 -3.56 -13.89 16.40
N VAL A 386 -3.88 -12.73 15.89
CA VAL A 386 -3.65 -12.36 14.49
C VAL A 386 -2.69 -11.18 14.29
N LEU A 387 -2.33 -10.46 15.36
CA LEU A 387 -1.40 -9.35 15.30
C LEU A 387 -0.02 -9.80 15.84
N PRO A 388 0.99 -10.00 14.96
CA PRO A 388 2.32 -10.45 15.36
C PRO A 388 3.24 -9.29 15.79
N MET A 389 2.72 -8.41 16.66
CA MET A 389 3.43 -7.26 17.22
C MET A 389 3.41 -7.35 18.76
N ASP A 390 4.44 -6.82 19.40
CA ASP A 390 4.53 -6.77 20.87
C ASP A 390 3.86 -5.49 21.42
N ILE A 391 2.55 -5.40 21.22
CA ILE A 391 1.70 -4.31 21.69
C ILE A 391 0.42 -4.83 22.34
N TYR A 392 -0.19 -4.03 23.21
CA TYR A 392 -1.49 -4.33 23.82
C TYR A 392 -2.64 -3.86 22.93
N ALA A 393 -2.89 -4.56 21.81
CA ALA A 393 -3.77 -4.13 20.74
C ALA A 393 -5.19 -3.75 21.19
N GLU A 394 -5.87 -4.61 21.95
CA GLU A 394 -7.26 -4.33 22.39
C GLU A 394 -7.31 -3.13 23.35
N TYR A 395 -6.33 -2.99 24.25
CA TYR A 395 -6.23 -1.83 25.16
C TYR A 395 -5.91 -0.55 24.39
N LEU A 396 -5.04 -0.63 23.37
CA LEU A 396 -4.71 0.51 22.52
C LEU A 396 -5.96 1.02 21.79
N ILE A 397 -6.75 0.15 21.16
CA ILE A 397 -8.00 0.53 20.51
C ILE A 397 -8.96 1.21 21.49
N LYS A 398 -9.10 0.68 22.72
CA LYS A 398 -9.92 1.32 23.76
C LYS A 398 -9.40 2.69 24.17
N ALA A 399 -8.08 2.87 24.29
CA ALA A 399 -7.48 4.16 24.61
C ALA A 399 -7.75 5.19 23.50
N ILE A 400 -7.68 4.76 22.24
CA ILE A 400 -7.99 5.61 21.07
C ILE A 400 -9.47 6.03 21.09
N ILE A 401 -10.40 5.08 21.30
CA ILE A 401 -11.84 5.37 21.38
C ILE A 401 -12.14 6.35 22.53
N ALA A 402 -11.42 6.22 23.66
CA ALA A 402 -11.57 7.12 24.81
C ALA A 402 -10.89 8.48 24.61
N GLY A 403 -10.04 8.66 23.61
CA GLY A 403 -9.25 9.87 23.39
C GLY A 403 -8.14 10.09 24.42
N ASP A 404 -7.69 9.01 25.10
CA ASP A 404 -6.66 9.05 26.15
C ASP A 404 -5.26 8.93 25.54
N ILE A 405 -4.65 10.07 25.22
CA ILE A 405 -3.35 10.15 24.53
C ILE A 405 -2.24 9.53 25.37
N ASP A 406 -2.21 9.77 26.68
CA ASP A 406 -1.18 9.23 27.56
C ASP A 406 -1.18 7.70 27.55
N ARG A 407 -2.38 7.10 27.54
CA ARG A 407 -2.50 5.64 27.40
C ARG A 407 -2.18 5.13 26.03
N MET A 408 -2.54 5.87 24.95
CA MET A 408 -2.15 5.49 23.60
C MET A 408 -0.61 5.37 23.51
N GLU A 409 0.13 6.33 24.05
CA GLU A 409 1.59 6.32 24.09
C GLU A 409 2.15 5.12 24.86
N GLN A 410 1.58 4.82 26.02
CA GLN A 410 2.00 3.68 26.86
C GLN A 410 1.71 2.33 26.23
N LEU A 411 0.73 2.24 25.33
CA LEU A 411 0.23 1.00 24.74
C LEU A 411 0.77 0.74 23.31
N GLY A 412 1.70 1.58 22.82
CA GLY A 412 2.42 1.31 21.58
C GLY A 412 1.89 2.01 20.33
N ILE A 413 1.18 3.16 20.44
CA ILE A 413 0.65 3.86 19.25
C ILE A 413 1.74 4.35 18.29
N TYR A 414 2.97 4.56 18.75
CA TYR A 414 4.09 4.97 17.90
C TYR A 414 4.56 3.89 16.94
N GLU A 415 4.26 2.63 17.23
CA GLU A 415 4.75 1.47 16.52
C GLU A 415 3.81 0.95 15.45
N VAL A 416 2.58 1.48 15.39
CA VAL A 416 1.52 0.93 14.55
C VAL A 416 1.17 1.80 13.35
N ALA A 417 0.73 1.13 12.29
CA ALA A 417 0.04 1.73 11.15
C ALA A 417 -1.39 1.16 11.04
N PRO A 418 -2.33 1.86 10.40
CA PRO A 418 -3.70 1.37 10.23
C PRO A 418 -3.77 -0.03 9.61
N GLU A 419 -2.97 -0.30 8.59
CA GLU A 419 -2.93 -1.57 7.88
C GLU A 419 -2.49 -2.76 8.75
N ASP A 420 -1.78 -2.54 9.86
CA ASP A 420 -1.39 -3.60 10.78
C ASP A 420 -2.60 -4.21 11.48
N PHE A 421 -3.68 -3.43 11.64
CA PHE A 421 -4.94 -3.88 12.21
C PHE A 421 -5.91 -4.49 11.21
N ALA A 422 -5.58 -4.61 9.92
CA ALA A 422 -6.48 -5.08 8.88
C ALA A 422 -6.97 -6.52 9.13
N VAL A 423 -6.09 -7.42 9.57
CA VAL A 423 -6.45 -8.81 9.90
C VAL A 423 -7.23 -8.86 11.23
N ALA A 424 -6.90 -8.01 12.20
CA ALA A 424 -7.66 -7.88 13.45
C ALA A 424 -9.09 -7.38 13.18
N GLU A 425 -9.25 -6.40 12.30
CA GLU A 425 -10.56 -5.90 11.85
C GLU A 425 -11.40 -7.00 11.17
N PHE A 426 -10.77 -7.83 10.35
CA PHE A 426 -11.46 -8.96 9.70
C PHE A 426 -12.01 -9.97 10.72
N VAL A 427 -11.28 -10.28 11.79
CA VAL A 427 -11.70 -11.25 12.81
C VAL A 427 -12.56 -10.62 13.90
N ASP A 428 -12.62 -9.29 14.01
CA ASP A 428 -13.33 -8.60 15.08
C ASP A 428 -14.80 -9.01 15.17
N SER A 429 -15.20 -9.51 16.31
CA SER A 429 -16.59 -9.91 16.60
C SER A 429 -17.52 -8.72 16.80
N SER A 430 -16.97 -7.55 17.17
CA SER A 430 -17.71 -6.30 17.36
C SER A 430 -17.94 -5.53 16.05
N LYS A 431 -17.23 -5.90 14.97
CA LYS A 431 -17.32 -5.28 13.64
C LYS A 431 -16.97 -3.80 13.62
N LEU A 432 -15.96 -3.42 14.40
CA LEU A 432 -15.42 -2.08 14.43
C LEU A 432 -14.49 -1.85 13.23
N GLU A 433 -14.46 -0.64 12.72
CA GLU A 433 -13.49 -0.19 11.69
C GLU A 433 -12.15 0.13 12.36
N LEU A 434 -11.36 -0.90 12.72
CA LEU A 434 -10.14 -0.73 13.51
C LEU A 434 -9.10 0.12 12.80
N GLN A 435 -8.94 -0.03 11.48
CA GLN A 435 -8.01 0.76 10.69
C GLN A 435 -8.38 2.26 10.75
N HIS A 436 -9.68 2.56 10.69
CA HIS A 436 -10.18 3.93 10.82
C HIS A 436 -9.93 4.49 12.23
N ILE A 437 -10.19 3.69 13.26
CA ILE A 437 -9.93 4.05 14.67
C ILE A 437 -8.44 4.36 14.87
N VAL A 438 -7.54 3.48 14.40
CA VAL A 438 -6.09 3.69 14.48
C VAL A 438 -5.68 4.95 13.74
N ARG A 439 -6.22 5.21 12.53
CA ARG A 439 -5.96 6.46 11.79
C ARG A 439 -6.35 7.70 12.60
N GLN A 440 -7.53 7.67 13.25
CA GLN A 440 -7.97 8.78 14.11
C GLN A 440 -7.01 8.99 15.30
N GLY A 441 -6.58 7.91 15.96
CA GLY A 441 -5.61 7.98 17.07
C GLY A 441 -4.27 8.59 16.64
N LEU A 442 -3.74 8.13 15.50
CA LEU A 442 -2.49 8.66 14.94
C LEU A 442 -2.61 10.14 14.52
N ASP A 443 -3.75 10.55 13.97
CA ASP A 443 -4.00 11.94 13.60
C ASP A 443 -4.18 12.84 14.83
N MET A 444 -4.77 12.31 15.92
CA MET A 444 -4.90 12.99 17.20
C MET A 444 -3.51 13.21 17.81
N LEU A 445 -2.72 12.14 17.91
CA LEU A 445 -1.35 12.18 18.43
C LEU A 445 -0.46 13.14 17.63
N ARG A 446 -0.57 13.12 16.29
CA ARG A 446 0.18 14.02 15.41
C ARG A 446 -0.17 15.50 15.62
N LYS A 447 -1.43 15.81 15.94
CA LYS A 447 -1.85 17.19 16.27
C LYS A 447 -1.32 17.65 17.61
N GLU A 448 -1.27 16.75 18.58
CA GLU A 448 -0.74 17.06 19.92
C GLU A 448 0.77 17.32 19.90
N ASN A 449 1.50 16.58 19.07
CA ASN A 449 2.96 16.69 18.94
C ASN A 449 3.41 17.72 17.85
N ALA A 450 2.50 18.45 17.20
CA ALA A 450 2.80 19.47 16.21
C ALA A 450 2.86 20.85 16.87
#